data_2dd4ac7361b93897acdbf79ead943d18
#
_entry.id   2dd4ac7361b93897acdbf79ead943d18
#
_cell.length_a   1.000
_cell.length_b   1.000
_cell.length_c   1.000
_cell.angle_alpha   90.00
_cell.angle_beta   90.00
_cell.angle_gamma   90.00
#
_symmetry.space_group_name_H-M   'P 1'
#
loop_
_entity.id
_entity.type
_entity.pdbx_description
1 polymer ?
#
loop_
_entity_poly.entity_id
_entity_poly.type
_entity_poly.pdbx_seq_one_letter_code
_entity_poly.pdbx_strand_id
1 'polypeptide(L)'
;MHAIHTARPLHWMVVALCALVAVLVTACGAGDQDAKSGRIRIGVTVYDMSSFIAQGKEGMQSYAEANNIRLLCNSAGNDVSTQASQVDQLINQRVNAIVIVPVQADSLGPQLRAAKKAGIPIIVVNTSLANSDAVTSSVLPDDVAAGAQEMEMMAKHLGGQGNIVILQGPLGSSPELDRTKGIESVLAKYPGIKVLAKDTANWKRDEAVNKTKNWLSGFGDRIDGIVAENDDMGLGALQALSEAKKSTPVVGIDGIQDGLTAVKDGRLIGTSLQHGRVEMAEGLAVAQKVANGEQVNKTYTYTMPPITPQNVDEFYKNVVSEKDAFLQRLPQLVAQNLASGNLSNEQLNQS
;
A
#
# COMPACT_ATOMS: atom_id res chain seq x y z
N MET A 1 44.22 58.67 63.28
CA MET A 1 44.59 58.95 61.89
C MET A 1 43.56 58.21 60.99
N HIS A 2 43.00 58.91 60.09
CA HIS A 2 41.70 58.70 59.45
C HIS A 2 41.64 57.43 58.58
N ALA A 3 40.56 56.65 58.78
CA ALA A 3 40.13 55.61 57.86
C ALA A 3 38.92 56.12 57.06
N ILE A 4 39.06 56.13 55.76
CA ILE A 4 37.97 56.53 54.84
C ILE A 4 37.26 55.29 54.38
N HIS A 5 35.97 55.10 54.71
CA HIS A 5 35.06 54.13 54.20
C HIS A 5 34.55 54.58 52.83
N THR A 6 34.76 53.80 51.82
CA THR A 6 34.03 53.98 50.52
C THR A 6 32.99 52.86 50.33
N ALA A 7 31.72 53.24 50.43
CA ALA A 7 30.58 52.40 50.10
C ALA A 7 30.49 52.18 48.57
N ARG A 8 30.40 50.92 48.13
CA ARG A 8 30.11 50.54 46.75
C ARG A 8 28.58 50.37 46.58
N PRO A 9 27.98 50.83 45.49
CA PRO A 9 26.55 50.78 45.35
C PRO A 9 26.01 49.41 44.85
N LEU A 10 25.00 48.96 45.57
CA LEU A 10 24.24 47.68 45.35
C LEU A 10 23.28 47.68 44.14
N HIS A 11 23.47 48.56 43.18
CA HIS A 11 22.49 48.75 42.09
C HIS A 11 22.79 47.99 40.79
N TRP A 12 23.90 47.27 40.68
CA TRP A 12 24.27 46.54 39.43
C TRP A 12 23.87 45.07 39.43
N MET A 13 23.45 44.52 40.57
CA MET A 13 23.05 43.10 40.65
C MET A 13 21.60 42.84 40.27
N VAL A 14 20.72 43.82 40.25
CA VAL A 14 19.28 43.64 39.95
C VAL A 14 19.00 43.67 38.44
N VAL A 15 19.87 44.31 37.64
CA VAL A 15 19.66 44.41 36.16
C VAL A 15 20.13 43.15 35.44
N ALA A 16 21.09 42.39 36.02
CA ALA A 16 21.60 41.15 35.44
C ALA A 16 20.63 39.96 35.60
N LEU A 17 19.74 39.98 36.63
CA LEU A 17 18.82 38.86 36.90
C LEU A 17 17.52 38.94 36.09
N CYS A 18 17.13 40.13 35.59
CA CYS A 18 15.97 40.29 34.71
C CYS A 18 16.27 39.95 33.25
N ALA A 19 17.54 39.94 32.82
CA ALA A 19 17.93 39.57 31.46
C ALA A 19 18.04 38.04 31.24
N LEU A 20 18.17 37.24 32.31
CA LEU A 20 18.27 35.79 32.23
C LEU A 20 16.92 35.04 32.22
N VAL A 21 15.82 35.70 32.60
CA VAL A 21 14.46 35.10 32.59
C VAL A 21 13.77 35.28 31.25
N ALA A 22 14.22 36.20 30.39
CA ALA A 22 13.63 36.45 29.07
C ALA A 22 14.09 35.50 27.95
N VAL A 23 15.08 34.62 28.19
CA VAL A 23 15.61 33.68 27.17
C VAL A 23 15.05 32.25 27.31
N LEU A 24 14.25 31.96 28.36
CA LEU A 24 13.71 30.60 28.62
C LEU A 24 12.29 30.37 28.13
N VAL A 25 11.67 31.28 27.36
CA VAL A 25 10.30 31.12 26.84
C VAL A 25 10.25 30.88 25.32
N THR A 26 11.40 30.77 24.63
CA THR A 26 11.41 30.52 23.18
C THR A 26 11.71 29.07 22.77
N ALA A 27 11.66 28.11 23.69
CA ALA A 27 11.93 26.69 23.40
C ALA A 27 10.67 25.79 23.30
N CYS A 28 9.46 26.35 23.16
CA CYS A 28 8.22 25.60 22.95
C CYS A 28 7.47 26.02 21.69
N GLY A 29 8.18 26.33 20.60
CA GLY A 29 7.57 26.83 19.36
C GLY A 29 7.79 25.96 18.12
N ALA A 30 8.28 24.72 18.24
CA ALA A 30 8.48 23.85 17.09
C ALA A 30 7.24 23.00 16.69
N GLY A 31 6.14 23.11 17.43
CA GLY A 31 4.92 22.30 17.24
C GLY A 31 3.79 22.99 16.45
N ASP A 32 3.87 24.28 16.15
CA ASP A 32 2.68 25.07 15.74
C ASP A 32 2.81 25.84 14.42
N GLN A 33 3.81 25.54 13.61
CA GLN A 33 3.91 26.18 12.28
C GLN A 33 2.87 25.63 11.29
N ASP A 34 2.45 24.38 11.44
CA ASP A 34 1.46 23.77 10.54
C ASP A 34 0.03 24.24 10.81
N ALA A 35 -0.33 24.52 12.06
CA ALA A 35 -1.64 25.08 12.40
C ALA A 35 -1.85 26.50 11.83
N LYS A 36 -0.78 27.24 11.61
CA LYS A 36 -0.82 28.58 10.97
C LYS A 36 -0.84 28.52 9.44
N SER A 37 -0.41 27.42 8.83
CA SER A 37 -0.37 27.26 7.37
C SER A 37 -1.69 26.76 6.77
N GLY A 38 -2.68 26.36 7.58
CA GLY A 38 -3.91 25.71 7.11
C GLY A 38 -3.69 24.35 6.42
N ARG A 39 -2.50 23.76 6.54
CA ARG A 39 -2.13 22.52 5.87
C ARG A 39 -2.75 21.31 6.58
N ILE A 40 -3.51 20.50 5.84
CA ILE A 40 -4.09 19.26 6.34
C ILE A 40 -2.96 18.26 6.61
N ARG A 41 -2.97 17.64 7.79
CA ARG A 41 -2.05 16.56 8.16
C ARG A 41 -2.75 15.22 8.07
N ILE A 42 -2.27 14.33 7.19
CA ILE A 42 -2.81 12.97 7.07
C ILE A 42 -1.71 11.98 7.46
N GLY A 43 -2.02 11.15 8.47
CA GLY A 43 -1.17 10.05 8.87
C GLY A 43 -1.43 8.82 8.02
N VAL A 44 -0.38 8.11 7.63
CA VAL A 44 -0.48 6.86 6.87
C VAL A 44 0.34 5.80 7.58
N THR A 45 -0.21 4.61 7.75
CA THR A 45 0.52 3.42 8.18
C THR A 45 0.24 2.28 7.20
N VAL A 46 1.31 1.66 6.71
CA VAL A 46 1.27 0.58 5.74
C VAL A 46 1.90 -0.69 6.31
N TYR A 47 1.47 -1.88 5.83
CA TYR A 47 1.98 -3.16 6.35
C TYR A 47 3.49 -3.30 6.16
N ASP A 48 4.05 -2.97 5.00
CA ASP A 48 5.49 -2.97 4.73
C ASP A 48 5.88 -1.93 3.65
N MET A 49 7.04 -2.12 3.00
CA MET A 49 7.50 -1.30 1.87
C MET A 49 7.86 -2.20 0.67
N SER A 50 6.98 -3.18 0.38
CA SER A 50 7.04 -3.98 -0.85
C SER A 50 7.01 -3.09 -2.11
N SER A 51 7.31 -3.67 -3.27
CA SER A 51 7.33 -2.95 -4.55
C SER A 51 6.01 -2.25 -4.83
N PHE A 52 4.87 -2.91 -4.53
CA PHE A 52 3.54 -2.33 -4.67
C PHE A 52 3.32 -1.11 -3.75
N ILE A 53 3.62 -1.24 -2.46
CA ILE A 53 3.46 -0.15 -1.48
C ILE A 53 4.41 1.02 -1.76
N ALA A 54 5.64 0.75 -2.23
CA ALA A 54 6.57 1.80 -2.63
C ALA A 54 6.02 2.65 -3.79
N GLN A 55 5.42 2.01 -4.80
CA GLN A 55 4.72 2.71 -5.88
C GLN A 55 3.49 3.48 -5.36
N GLY A 56 2.73 2.90 -4.47
CA GLY A 56 1.59 3.56 -3.81
C GLY A 56 2.01 4.82 -3.05
N LYS A 57 3.15 4.77 -2.36
CA LYS A 57 3.73 5.94 -1.68
C LYS A 57 4.10 7.05 -2.67
N GLU A 58 4.66 6.72 -3.84
CA GLU A 58 4.93 7.71 -4.91
C GLU A 58 3.63 8.43 -5.32
N GLY A 59 2.55 7.69 -5.53
CA GLY A 59 1.24 8.25 -5.87
C GLY A 59 0.67 9.16 -4.77
N MET A 60 0.71 8.70 -3.51
CA MET A 60 0.30 9.52 -2.37
C MET A 60 1.13 10.80 -2.24
N GLN A 61 2.44 10.75 -2.47
CA GLN A 61 3.31 11.92 -2.42
C GLN A 61 2.94 12.93 -3.50
N SER A 62 2.78 12.48 -4.77
CA SER A 62 2.35 13.35 -5.87
C SER A 62 1.01 14.03 -5.56
N TYR A 63 0.01 13.27 -5.07
CA TYR A 63 -1.27 13.82 -4.69
C TYR A 63 -1.16 14.82 -3.52
N ALA A 64 -0.37 14.49 -2.49
CA ALA A 64 -0.19 15.33 -1.31
C ALA A 64 0.47 16.68 -1.64
N GLU A 65 1.49 16.68 -2.51
CA GLU A 65 2.17 17.88 -2.96
C GLU A 65 1.21 18.81 -3.72
N ALA A 66 0.46 18.26 -4.67
CA ALA A 66 -0.50 19.04 -5.47
C ALA A 66 -1.66 19.62 -4.63
N ASN A 67 -2.01 18.99 -3.51
CA ASN A 67 -3.15 19.38 -2.67
C ASN A 67 -2.76 20.01 -1.32
N ASN A 68 -1.50 20.41 -1.14
CA ASN A 68 -0.98 21.03 0.08
C ASN A 68 -1.25 20.19 1.35
N ILE A 69 -1.09 18.85 1.25
CA ILE A 69 -1.23 17.91 2.37
C ILE A 69 0.15 17.65 3.00
N ARG A 70 0.23 17.65 4.33
CA ARG A 70 1.37 17.11 5.05
C ARG A 70 1.16 15.61 5.27
N LEU A 71 1.88 14.79 4.51
CA LEU A 71 1.84 13.35 4.59
C LEU A 71 2.82 12.83 5.64
N LEU A 72 2.33 12.03 6.60
CA LEU A 72 3.12 11.35 7.62
C LEU A 72 3.01 9.83 7.38
N CYS A 73 3.96 9.25 6.65
CA CYS A 73 3.89 7.86 6.21
C CYS A 73 4.88 6.96 6.98
N ASN A 74 4.37 5.89 7.59
CA ASN A 74 5.12 4.91 8.37
C ASN A 74 4.89 3.50 7.83
N SER A 75 5.93 2.65 7.90
CA SER A 75 5.84 1.23 7.60
C SER A 75 5.84 0.41 8.90
N ALA A 76 4.95 -0.56 9.01
CA ALA A 76 4.86 -1.45 10.16
C ALA A 76 5.82 -2.65 10.09
N GLY A 77 6.46 -2.90 8.93
CA GLY A 77 7.37 -4.03 8.75
C GLY A 77 6.70 -5.39 8.94
N ASN A 78 5.43 -5.50 8.59
CA ASN A 78 4.58 -6.67 8.76
C ASN A 78 4.33 -7.07 10.25
N ASP A 79 4.49 -6.11 11.18
CA ASP A 79 4.25 -6.32 12.61
C ASP A 79 3.00 -5.56 13.08
N VAL A 80 1.99 -6.32 13.55
CA VAL A 80 0.69 -5.77 14.01
C VAL A 80 0.86 -4.84 15.20
N SER A 81 1.79 -5.14 16.12
CA SER A 81 2.01 -4.33 17.33
C SER A 81 2.66 -2.99 17.00
N THR A 82 3.59 -3.00 16.05
CA THR A 82 4.19 -1.80 15.49
C THR A 82 3.14 -0.94 14.81
N GLN A 83 2.25 -1.54 13.98
CA GLN A 83 1.18 -0.80 13.33
C GLN A 83 0.21 -0.18 14.35
N ALA A 84 -0.18 -0.92 15.38
CA ALA A 84 -1.02 -0.42 16.46
C ALA A 84 -0.39 0.80 17.14
N SER A 85 0.90 0.71 17.49
CA SER A 85 1.65 1.81 18.09
C SER A 85 1.73 3.03 17.18
N GLN A 86 1.88 2.84 15.86
CA GLN A 86 1.88 3.93 14.89
C GLN A 86 0.52 4.63 14.81
N VAL A 87 -0.59 3.87 14.83
CA VAL A 87 -1.94 4.47 14.87
C VAL A 87 -2.13 5.29 16.15
N ASP A 88 -1.73 4.75 17.33
CA ASP A 88 -1.81 5.47 18.61
C ASP A 88 -0.98 6.77 18.56
N GLN A 89 0.21 6.75 17.95
CA GLN A 89 1.04 7.95 17.77
C GLN A 89 0.35 8.99 16.88
N LEU A 90 -0.26 8.57 15.76
CA LEU A 90 -0.99 9.48 14.86
C LEU A 90 -2.21 10.11 15.56
N ILE A 91 -2.93 9.33 16.38
CA ILE A 91 -4.03 9.85 17.22
C ILE A 91 -3.50 10.92 18.19
N ASN A 92 -2.39 10.63 18.89
CA ASN A 92 -1.78 11.57 19.85
C ASN A 92 -1.28 12.85 19.16
N GLN A 93 -0.82 12.76 17.92
CA GLN A 93 -0.42 13.89 17.09
C GLN A 93 -1.62 14.70 16.57
N ARG A 94 -2.85 14.23 16.77
CA ARG A 94 -4.09 14.87 16.32
C ARG A 94 -4.07 15.19 14.83
N VAL A 95 -3.72 14.19 14.00
CA VAL A 95 -3.81 14.32 12.54
C VAL A 95 -5.27 14.50 12.09
N ASN A 96 -5.50 15.08 10.92
CA ASN A 96 -6.85 15.35 10.42
C ASN A 96 -7.56 14.09 9.90
N ALA A 97 -6.80 13.09 9.46
CA ALA A 97 -7.28 11.75 9.08
C ALA A 97 -6.15 10.73 9.16
N ILE A 98 -6.50 9.45 9.26
CA ILE A 98 -5.54 8.34 9.22
C ILE A 98 -5.91 7.42 8.06
N VAL A 99 -4.94 7.14 7.18
CA VAL A 99 -5.01 6.09 6.16
C VAL A 99 -4.28 4.86 6.68
N ILE A 100 -4.93 3.70 6.62
CA ILE A 100 -4.36 2.44 7.08
C ILE A 100 -4.37 1.43 5.93
N VAL A 101 -3.21 0.83 5.66
CA VAL A 101 -3.09 -0.41 4.89
C VAL A 101 -2.75 -1.51 5.89
N PRO A 102 -3.76 -2.27 6.36
CA PRO A 102 -3.58 -3.18 7.50
C PRO A 102 -2.60 -4.31 7.25
N VAL A 103 -1.88 -4.72 8.31
CA VAL A 103 -1.07 -5.96 8.31
C VAL A 103 -1.96 -7.20 8.29
N GLN A 104 -3.04 -7.20 9.08
CA GLN A 104 -4.00 -8.31 9.18
C GLN A 104 -5.44 -7.81 9.28
N ALA A 105 -6.37 -8.58 8.73
CA ALA A 105 -7.78 -8.21 8.65
C ALA A 105 -8.47 -8.09 10.03
N ASP A 106 -8.09 -8.88 11.01
CA ASP A 106 -8.70 -8.92 12.36
C ASP A 106 -7.95 -8.07 13.40
N SER A 107 -7.08 -7.14 12.95
CA SER A 107 -6.23 -6.31 13.80
C SER A 107 -6.83 -4.94 14.13
N LEU A 108 -6.14 -4.17 14.98
CA LEU A 108 -6.34 -2.73 15.26
C LEU A 108 -7.68 -2.35 15.92
N GLY A 109 -8.50 -3.29 16.38
CA GLY A 109 -9.80 -2.96 16.98
C GLY A 109 -9.77 -1.90 18.10
N PRO A 110 -8.85 -1.95 19.09
CA PRO A 110 -8.69 -0.90 20.10
C PRO A 110 -8.35 0.47 19.49
N GLN A 111 -7.43 0.53 18.52
CA GLN A 111 -6.97 1.75 17.86
C GLN A 111 -8.09 2.40 17.05
N LEU A 112 -8.89 1.59 16.34
CA LEU A 112 -10.04 2.07 15.58
C LEU A 112 -11.06 2.76 16.51
N ARG A 113 -11.34 2.16 17.68
CA ARG A 113 -12.23 2.78 18.68
C ARG A 113 -11.62 4.05 19.27
N ALA A 114 -10.32 4.07 19.53
CA ALA A 114 -9.63 5.25 20.04
C ALA A 114 -9.66 6.42 19.04
N ALA A 115 -9.41 6.18 17.76
CA ALA A 115 -9.51 7.18 16.70
C ALA A 115 -10.94 7.73 16.58
N LYS A 116 -11.97 6.86 16.59
CA LYS A 116 -13.37 7.24 16.56
C LYS A 116 -13.72 8.14 17.77
N LYS A 117 -13.25 7.79 18.98
CA LYS A 117 -13.45 8.60 20.20
C LYS A 117 -12.76 9.96 20.11
N ALA A 118 -11.59 10.02 19.44
CA ALA A 118 -10.85 11.25 19.20
C ALA A 118 -11.42 12.11 18.06
N GLY A 119 -12.45 11.63 17.34
CA GLY A 119 -13.03 12.31 16.19
C GLY A 119 -12.11 12.29 14.95
N ILE A 120 -11.14 11.38 14.89
CA ILE A 120 -10.20 11.26 13.77
C ILE A 120 -10.72 10.20 12.80
N PRO A 121 -11.09 10.56 11.57
CA PRO A 121 -11.58 9.62 10.58
C PRO A 121 -10.48 8.66 10.13
N ILE A 122 -10.88 7.40 9.89
CA ILE A 122 -10.01 6.34 9.37
C ILE A 122 -10.46 5.94 7.99
N ILE A 123 -9.53 5.92 7.05
CA ILE A 123 -9.68 5.39 5.70
C ILE A 123 -8.82 4.13 5.59
N VAL A 124 -9.43 3.03 5.20
CA VAL A 124 -8.74 1.76 4.95
C VAL A 124 -8.52 1.61 3.45
N VAL A 125 -7.30 1.25 3.06
CA VAL A 125 -6.92 1.13 1.64
C VAL A 125 -6.25 -0.21 1.40
N ASN A 126 -6.49 -0.80 0.23
CA ASN A 126 -5.86 -2.02 -0.27
C ASN A 126 -6.24 -3.29 0.51
N THR A 127 -6.01 -3.33 1.79
CA THR A 127 -6.32 -4.48 2.66
C THR A 127 -7.47 -4.12 3.59
N SER A 128 -8.51 -4.96 3.71
CA SER A 128 -9.68 -4.70 4.53
C SER A 128 -9.45 -5.01 6.02
N LEU A 129 -10.31 -4.41 6.88
CA LEU A 129 -10.41 -4.72 8.30
C LEU A 129 -11.77 -5.36 8.60
N ALA A 130 -11.77 -6.48 9.31
CA ALA A 130 -12.99 -7.21 9.69
C ALA A 130 -13.91 -6.37 10.58
N ASN A 131 -13.35 -5.58 11.51
CA ASN A 131 -14.09 -4.71 12.44
C ASN A 131 -14.29 -3.31 11.84
N SER A 132 -15.11 -3.19 10.80
CA SER A 132 -15.22 -1.97 9.97
C SER A 132 -16.15 -0.88 10.52
N ASP A 133 -16.85 -1.06 11.65
CA ASP A 133 -17.82 -0.08 12.18
C ASP A 133 -17.20 1.27 12.57
N ALA A 134 -15.91 1.27 12.90
CA ALA A 134 -15.16 2.47 13.23
C ALA A 134 -14.41 3.07 12.03
N VAL A 135 -14.37 2.37 10.90
CA VAL A 135 -13.76 2.85 9.64
C VAL A 135 -14.73 3.83 8.98
N THR A 136 -14.24 4.99 8.59
CA THR A 136 -15.08 6.02 7.94
C THR A 136 -15.39 5.65 6.50
N SER A 137 -14.36 5.27 5.74
CA SER A 137 -14.47 4.84 4.34
C SER A 137 -13.36 3.86 3.99
N SER A 138 -13.50 3.13 2.90
CA SER A 138 -12.48 2.23 2.38
C SER A 138 -12.36 2.32 0.86
N VAL A 139 -11.13 2.13 0.36
CA VAL A 139 -10.79 1.97 -1.06
C VAL A 139 -10.12 0.61 -1.19
N LEU A 140 -10.83 -0.36 -1.72
CA LEU A 140 -10.44 -1.77 -1.70
C LEU A 140 -10.45 -2.36 -3.11
N PRO A 141 -9.47 -3.20 -3.46
CA PRO A 141 -9.46 -3.93 -4.72
C PRO A 141 -10.50 -5.06 -4.71
N ASP A 142 -10.90 -5.52 -5.89
CA ASP A 142 -11.67 -6.75 -6.07
C ASP A 142 -10.72 -7.94 -6.17
N ASP A 143 -10.18 -8.35 -5.01
CA ASP A 143 -9.20 -9.43 -4.92
C ASP A 143 -9.78 -10.81 -5.29
N VAL A 144 -11.09 -11.03 -5.08
CA VAL A 144 -11.76 -12.27 -5.53
C VAL A 144 -11.74 -12.36 -7.05
N ALA A 145 -12.07 -11.26 -7.73
CA ALA A 145 -12.03 -11.21 -9.19
C ALA A 145 -10.60 -11.36 -9.71
N ALA A 146 -9.60 -10.73 -9.05
CA ALA A 146 -8.20 -10.84 -9.46
C ALA A 146 -7.66 -12.27 -9.32
N GLY A 147 -7.90 -12.93 -8.18
CA GLY A 147 -7.52 -14.34 -8.01
C GLY A 147 -8.22 -15.27 -9.00
N ALA A 148 -9.48 -15.00 -9.35
CA ALA A 148 -10.17 -15.74 -10.40
C ALA A 148 -9.54 -15.47 -11.78
N GLN A 149 -9.17 -14.22 -12.09
CA GLN A 149 -8.54 -13.87 -13.38
C GLN A 149 -7.18 -14.55 -13.55
N GLU A 150 -6.30 -14.51 -12.54
CA GLU A 150 -4.99 -15.16 -12.65
C GLU A 150 -5.10 -16.68 -12.82
N MET A 151 -6.00 -17.32 -12.08
CA MET A 151 -6.20 -18.76 -12.24
C MET A 151 -6.84 -19.11 -13.58
N GLU A 152 -7.75 -18.28 -14.11
CA GLU A 152 -8.32 -18.47 -15.44
C GLU A 152 -7.26 -18.31 -16.55
N MET A 153 -6.32 -17.36 -16.41
CA MET A 153 -5.18 -17.22 -17.33
C MET A 153 -4.30 -18.48 -17.30
N MET A 154 -3.97 -19.01 -16.13
CA MET A 154 -3.21 -20.25 -15.99
C MET A 154 -3.98 -21.45 -16.53
N ALA A 155 -5.26 -21.62 -16.22
CA ALA A 155 -6.08 -22.72 -16.68
C ALA A 155 -6.19 -22.76 -18.22
N LYS A 156 -6.38 -21.59 -18.86
CA LYS A 156 -6.38 -21.49 -20.33
C LYS A 156 -5.02 -21.81 -20.92
N HIS A 157 -3.93 -21.34 -20.31
CA HIS A 157 -2.57 -21.62 -20.77
C HIS A 157 -2.27 -23.11 -20.73
N LEU A 158 -2.72 -23.82 -19.70
CA LEU A 158 -2.54 -25.26 -19.54
C LEU A 158 -3.58 -26.12 -20.29
N GLY A 159 -4.53 -25.51 -21.00
CA GLY A 159 -5.61 -26.27 -21.67
C GLY A 159 -6.52 -27.00 -20.69
N GLY A 160 -6.65 -26.54 -19.45
CA GLY A 160 -7.52 -27.09 -18.41
C GLY A 160 -7.01 -28.33 -17.70
N GLN A 161 -5.73 -28.71 -17.89
CA GLN A 161 -5.12 -29.91 -17.30
C GLN A 161 -3.68 -29.61 -16.86
N GLY A 162 -3.21 -30.25 -15.80
CA GLY A 162 -1.83 -30.15 -15.32
C GLY A 162 -1.73 -30.00 -13.81
N ASN A 163 -0.50 -29.88 -13.33
CA ASN A 163 -0.20 -29.75 -11.92
C ASN A 163 0.37 -28.35 -11.63
N ILE A 164 -0.18 -27.66 -10.68
CA ILE A 164 0.27 -26.32 -10.31
C ILE A 164 0.74 -26.28 -8.86
N VAL A 165 1.51 -25.24 -8.55
CA VAL A 165 1.80 -24.81 -7.18
C VAL A 165 1.35 -23.36 -7.00
N ILE A 166 0.99 -22.98 -5.76
CA ILE A 166 0.44 -21.66 -5.46
C ILE A 166 1.28 -20.98 -4.38
N LEU A 167 1.82 -19.80 -4.70
CA LEU A 167 2.49 -18.89 -3.77
C LEU A 167 1.47 -17.92 -3.18
N GLN A 168 1.23 -18.02 -1.87
CA GLN A 168 0.26 -17.21 -1.15
C GLN A 168 0.90 -16.02 -0.44
N GLY A 169 0.12 -14.96 -0.25
CA GLY A 169 0.45 -13.84 0.61
C GLY A 169 0.52 -14.20 2.09
N PRO A 170 0.70 -13.20 2.99
CA PRO A 170 0.65 -13.41 4.43
C PRO A 170 -0.72 -13.96 4.84
N LEU A 171 -0.71 -15.12 5.49
CA LEU A 171 -1.95 -15.80 5.91
C LEU A 171 -2.80 -14.90 6.82
N GLY A 172 -4.08 -14.77 6.50
CA GLY A 172 -5.04 -13.95 7.24
C GLY A 172 -5.05 -12.48 6.84
N SER A 173 -4.29 -12.05 5.83
CA SER A 173 -4.53 -10.78 5.15
C SER A 173 -5.74 -10.90 4.21
N SER A 174 -6.53 -9.84 4.04
CA SER A 174 -7.73 -9.95 3.19
C SER A 174 -7.40 -10.24 1.73
N PRO A 175 -6.33 -9.67 1.10
CA PRO A 175 -5.99 -10.05 -0.26
C PRO A 175 -5.65 -11.53 -0.42
N GLU A 176 -4.90 -12.12 0.52
CA GLU A 176 -4.60 -13.56 0.48
C GLU A 176 -5.86 -14.40 0.53
N LEU A 177 -6.77 -14.10 1.49
CA LEU A 177 -8.03 -14.83 1.65
C LEU A 177 -8.92 -14.73 0.40
N ASP A 178 -9.05 -13.53 -0.15
CA ASP A 178 -9.93 -13.26 -1.27
C ASP A 178 -9.35 -13.74 -2.62
N ARG A 179 -8.03 -13.59 -2.86
CA ARG A 179 -7.33 -14.13 -4.04
C ARG A 179 -7.39 -15.65 -4.03
N THR A 180 -7.07 -16.30 -2.91
CA THR A 180 -7.23 -17.76 -2.74
C THR A 180 -8.66 -18.20 -3.05
N LYS A 181 -9.69 -17.50 -2.54
CA LYS A 181 -11.10 -17.80 -2.85
C LYS A 181 -11.40 -17.69 -4.35
N GLY A 182 -10.87 -16.67 -5.01
CA GLY A 182 -10.98 -16.50 -6.46
C GLY A 182 -10.36 -17.67 -7.21
N ILE A 183 -9.11 -18.04 -6.87
CA ILE A 183 -8.37 -19.17 -7.43
C ILE A 183 -9.18 -20.48 -7.29
N GLU A 184 -9.67 -20.77 -6.07
CA GLU A 184 -10.43 -21.99 -5.78
C GLU A 184 -11.75 -22.06 -6.57
N SER A 185 -12.41 -20.91 -6.79
CA SER A 185 -13.62 -20.83 -7.60
C SER A 185 -13.41 -21.23 -9.05
N VAL A 186 -12.23 -20.96 -9.60
CA VAL A 186 -11.85 -21.34 -10.97
C VAL A 186 -11.37 -22.79 -11.01
N LEU A 187 -10.57 -23.23 -10.05
CA LEU A 187 -10.14 -24.64 -9.95
C LEU A 187 -11.32 -25.60 -9.94
N ALA A 188 -12.43 -25.23 -9.30
CA ALA A 188 -13.67 -26.03 -9.30
C ALA A 188 -14.24 -26.29 -10.71
N LYS A 189 -13.93 -25.42 -11.70
CA LYS A 189 -14.35 -25.55 -13.09
C LYS A 189 -13.37 -26.39 -13.93
N TYR A 190 -12.14 -26.58 -13.44
CA TYR A 190 -11.06 -27.28 -14.15
C TYR A 190 -10.56 -28.49 -13.36
N PRO A 191 -11.34 -29.58 -13.23
CA PRO A 191 -10.98 -30.75 -12.41
C PRO A 191 -9.74 -31.49 -12.91
N GLY A 192 -9.26 -31.18 -14.12
CA GLY A 192 -8.00 -31.68 -14.68
C GLY A 192 -6.75 -30.99 -14.10
N ILE A 193 -6.90 -29.83 -13.46
CA ILE A 193 -5.79 -29.12 -12.80
C ILE A 193 -5.66 -29.60 -11.36
N LYS A 194 -4.46 -30.00 -10.95
CA LYS A 194 -4.15 -30.49 -9.60
C LYS A 194 -3.22 -29.51 -8.89
N VAL A 195 -3.54 -29.11 -7.67
CA VAL A 195 -2.66 -28.35 -6.81
C VAL A 195 -1.73 -29.31 -6.07
N LEU A 196 -0.43 -29.31 -6.40
CA LEU A 196 0.59 -30.15 -5.75
C LEU A 196 0.99 -29.57 -4.38
N ALA A 197 1.06 -28.25 -4.27
CA ALA A 197 1.37 -27.54 -3.03
C ALA A 197 0.87 -26.11 -3.09
N LYS A 198 0.52 -25.57 -1.91
CA LYS A 198 0.37 -24.13 -1.69
C LYS A 198 1.06 -23.74 -0.38
N ASP A 199 1.74 -22.61 -0.35
CA ASP A 199 2.45 -22.13 0.84
C ASP A 199 2.66 -20.61 0.74
N THR A 200 2.78 -19.95 1.89
CA THR A 200 2.99 -18.50 1.94
C THR A 200 4.44 -18.12 1.62
N ALA A 201 4.60 -17.04 0.85
CA ALA A 201 5.86 -16.34 0.64
C ALA A 201 5.74 -14.84 0.98
N ASN A 202 4.69 -14.46 1.75
CA ASN A 202 4.56 -13.19 2.46
C ASN A 202 4.74 -11.93 1.58
N TRP A 203 4.27 -11.98 0.32
CA TRP A 203 4.46 -10.93 -0.70
C TRP A 203 5.93 -10.67 -1.08
N LYS A 204 6.87 -11.54 -0.67
CA LYS A 204 8.30 -11.32 -0.82
C LYS A 204 8.93 -12.18 -1.90
N ARG A 205 9.76 -11.54 -2.72
CA ARG A 205 10.48 -12.17 -3.83
C ARG A 205 11.47 -13.24 -3.37
N ASP A 206 12.24 -12.96 -2.34
CA ASP A 206 13.27 -13.88 -1.80
C ASP A 206 12.65 -15.12 -1.11
N GLU A 207 11.54 -14.95 -0.40
CA GLU A 207 10.81 -16.09 0.17
C GLU A 207 10.23 -16.98 -0.94
N ALA A 208 9.68 -16.38 -2.01
CA ALA A 208 9.16 -17.10 -3.17
C ALA A 208 10.26 -17.86 -3.93
N VAL A 209 11.49 -17.29 -4.05
CA VAL A 209 12.65 -18.02 -4.60
C VAL A 209 12.89 -19.31 -3.82
N ASN A 210 12.94 -19.21 -2.49
CA ASN A 210 13.22 -20.37 -1.63
C ASN A 210 12.11 -21.43 -1.70
N LYS A 211 10.83 -21.02 -1.66
CA LYS A 211 9.69 -21.92 -1.80
C LYS A 211 9.71 -22.64 -3.14
N THR A 212 9.92 -21.91 -4.23
CA THR A 212 9.97 -22.48 -5.57
C THR A 212 11.12 -23.47 -5.73
N LYS A 213 12.32 -23.17 -5.22
CA LYS A 213 13.45 -24.11 -5.21
C LYS A 213 13.12 -25.42 -4.47
N ASN A 214 12.47 -25.32 -3.31
CA ASN A 214 12.05 -26.50 -2.56
C ASN A 214 11.03 -27.34 -3.34
N TRP A 215 10.06 -26.71 -4.00
CA TRP A 215 9.09 -27.42 -4.84
C TRP A 215 9.73 -28.05 -6.08
N LEU A 216 10.66 -27.35 -6.73
CA LEU A 216 11.42 -27.92 -7.85
C LEU A 216 12.24 -29.14 -7.43
N SER A 217 12.80 -29.13 -6.21
CA SER A 217 13.50 -30.29 -5.66
C SER A 217 12.56 -31.45 -5.36
N GLY A 218 11.36 -31.20 -4.84
CA GLY A 218 10.41 -32.25 -4.43
C GLY A 218 9.55 -32.79 -5.56
N PHE A 219 9.14 -31.92 -6.49
CA PHE A 219 8.19 -32.28 -7.55
C PHE A 219 8.86 -32.38 -8.94
N GLY A 220 10.00 -31.68 -9.16
CA GLY A 220 10.75 -31.72 -10.41
C GLY A 220 9.92 -31.25 -11.61
N ASP A 221 9.88 -32.08 -12.66
CA ASP A 221 9.16 -31.80 -13.91
C ASP A 221 7.63 -32.00 -13.81
N ARG A 222 7.13 -32.34 -12.63
CA ARG A 222 5.67 -32.46 -12.42
C ARG A 222 4.96 -31.14 -12.25
N ILE A 223 5.68 -30.02 -12.11
CA ILE A 223 5.07 -28.68 -11.98
C ILE A 223 4.86 -28.11 -13.39
N ASP A 224 3.59 -28.00 -13.79
CA ASP A 224 3.17 -27.49 -15.08
C ASP A 224 2.88 -25.99 -15.05
N GLY A 225 2.64 -25.40 -13.86
CA GLY A 225 2.39 -23.97 -13.69
C GLY A 225 2.58 -23.48 -12.26
N ILE A 226 2.88 -22.17 -12.11
CA ILE A 226 2.99 -21.48 -10.82
C ILE A 226 2.03 -20.31 -10.81
N VAL A 227 1.10 -20.29 -9.87
CA VAL A 227 0.19 -19.19 -9.59
C VAL A 227 0.73 -18.43 -8.39
N ALA A 228 0.97 -17.13 -8.55
CA ALA A 228 1.55 -16.30 -7.50
C ALA A 228 0.61 -15.13 -7.20
N GLU A 229 0.04 -15.10 -6.00
CA GLU A 229 -0.94 -14.09 -5.59
C GLU A 229 -0.41 -12.64 -5.63
N ASN A 230 0.89 -12.43 -5.97
CA ASN A 230 1.41 -11.14 -6.40
C ASN A 230 2.62 -11.27 -7.33
N ASP A 231 2.97 -10.16 -8.02
CA ASP A 231 4.07 -10.13 -9.00
C ASP A 231 5.44 -10.33 -8.36
N ASP A 232 5.71 -9.79 -7.15
CA ASP A 232 7.01 -9.98 -6.50
C ASP A 232 7.28 -11.47 -6.23
N MET A 233 6.28 -12.24 -5.78
CA MET A 233 6.40 -13.69 -5.63
C MET A 233 6.53 -14.40 -6.99
N GLY A 234 5.77 -13.95 -8.00
CA GLY A 234 5.89 -14.45 -9.37
C GLY A 234 7.29 -14.26 -9.95
N LEU A 235 7.90 -13.08 -9.74
CA LEU A 235 9.28 -12.78 -10.15
C LEU A 235 10.31 -13.62 -9.36
N GLY A 236 10.05 -13.92 -8.10
CA GLY A 236 10.86 -14.85 -7.31
C GLY A 236 10.79 -16.28 -7.87
N ALA A 237 9.59 -16.73 -8.26
CA ALA A 237 9.42 -18.01 -8.93
C ALA A 237 10.19 -18.07 -10.27
N LEU A 238 10.11 -17.02 -11.10
CA LEU A 238 10.87 -16.92 -12.35
C LEU A 238 12.38 -16.99 -12.13
N GLN A 239 12.89 -16.35 -11.07
CA GLN A 239 14.31 -16.45 -10.70
C GLN A 239 14.70 -17.89 -10.38
N ALA A 240 13.95 -18.58 -9.53
CA ALA A 240 14.24 -19.97 -9.17
C ALA A 240 14.17 -20.91 -10.39
N LEU A 241 13.20 -20.71 -11.28
CA LEU A 241 13.07 -21.44 -12.54
C LEU A 241 14.26 -21.22 -13.45
N SER A 242 14.71 -19.96 -13.60
CA SER A 242 15.88 -19.61 -14.41
C SER A 242 17.16 -20.28 -13.90
N GLU A 243 17.39 -20.26 -12.58
CA GLU A 243 18.52 -20.93 -11.94
C GLU A 243 18.47 -22.46 -12.15
N ALA A 244 17.27 -23.04 -12.18
CA ALA A 244 17.03 -24.46 -12.46
C ALA A 244 16.99 -24.78 -13.98
N LYS A 245 17.14 -23.79 -14.85
CA LYS A 245 17.02 -23.90 -16.32
C LYS A 245 15.67 -24.50 -16.76
N LYS A 246 14.58 -24.07 -16.13
CA LYS A 246 13.20 -24.47 -16.43
C LYS A 246 12.39 -23.29 -16.94
N SER A 247 11.34 -23.59 -17.71
CA SER A 247 10.47 -22.61 -18.37
C SER A 247 8.98 -22.82 -18.00
N THR A 248 8.70 -23.22 -16.76
CA THR A 248 7.33 -23.38 -16.26
C THR A 248 6.60 -22.03 -16.29
N PRO A 249 5.37 -21.95 -16.84
CA PRO A 249 4.59 -20.71 -16.86
C PRO A 249 4.26 -20.20 -15.47
N VAL A 250 4.33 -18.87 -15.30
CA VAL A 250 4.04 -18.16 -14.06
C VAL A 250 3.04 -17.02 -14.33
N VAL A 251 2.08 -16.84 -13.46
CA VAL A 251 1.12 -15.72 -13.48
C VAL A 251 1.18 -14.97 -12.15
N GLY A 252 0.83 -13.67 -12.16
CA GLY A 252 0.85 -12.83 -10.95
C GLY A 252 -0.35 -11.89 -10.85
N ILE A 253 -0.30 -11.03 -9.86
CA ILE A 253 -1.21 -9.90 -9.62
C ILE A 253 -0.35 -8.71 -9.16
N ASP A 254 -0.73 -7.51 -9.41
CA ASP A 254 -0.31 -6.16 -9.06
C ASP A 254 -0.02 -5.31 -10.30
N GLY A 255 0.62 -5.86 -11.33
CA GLY A 255 1.10 -5.04 -12.46
C GLY A 255 2.20 -4.07 -12.04
N ILE A 256 3.09 -4.46 -11.12
CA ILE A 256 4.26 -3.64 -10.76
C ILE A 256 5.20 -3.50 -11.96
N GLN A 257 6.09 -2.50 -11.93
CA GLN A 257 7.01 -2.20 -13.03
C GLN A 257 7.76 -3.44 -13.56
N ASP A 258 8.33 -4.25 -12.65
CA ASP A 258 9.07 -5.46 -13.02
C ASP A 258 8.12 -6.57 -13.52
N GLY A 259 6.88 -6.64 -12.95
CA GLY A 259 5.83 -7.57 -13.38
C GLY A 259 5.39 -7.29 -14.82
N LEU A 260 5.02 -6.03 -15.12
CA LEU A 260 4.68 -5.63 -16.50
C LEU A 260 5.83 -5.84 -17.47
N THR A 261 7.07 -5.58 -17.05
CA THR A 261 8.26 -5.87 -17.86
C THR A 261 8.37 -7.38 -18.14
N ALA A 262 8.12 -8.22 -17.13
CA ALA A 262 8.14 -9.66 -17.30
C ALA A 262 7.01 -10.18 -18.20
N VAL A 263 5.81 -9.57 -18.16
CA VAL A 263 4.72 -9.87 -19.11
C VAL A 263 5.12 -9.46 -20.53
N LYS A 264 5.66 -8.25 -20.70
CA LYS A 264 6.10 -7.75 -22.01
C LYS A 264 7.19 -8.61 -22.64
N ASP A 265 8.11 -9.11 -21.83
CA ASP A 265 9.19 -10.02 -22.25
C ASP A 265 8.70 -11.48 -22.42
N GLY A 266 7.46 -11.81 -22.13
CA GLY A 266 6.90 -13.16 -22.21
C GLY A 266 7.38 -14.09 -21.09
N ARG A 267 7.96 -13.57 -20.00
CA ARG A 267 8.41 -14.36 -18.84
C ARG A 267 7.25 -14.65 -17.86
N LEU A 268 6.33 -13.70 -17.65
CA LEU A 268 5.03 -13.94 -17.03
C LEU A 268 3.98 -14.11 -18.12
N ILE A 269 3.05 -15.06 -17.95
CA ILE A 269 1.95 -15.25 -18.90
C ILE A 269 0.88 -14.16 -18.78
N GLY A 270 0.85 -13.46 -17.65
CA GLY A 270 -0.03 -12.34 -17.36
C GLY A 270 0.03 -11.90 -15.91
N THR A 271 -0.66 -10.80 -15.62
CA THR A 271 -0.91 -10.25 -14.29
C THR A 271 -2.27 -9.55 -14.28
N SER A 272 -2.79 -9.17 -13.11
CA SER A 272 -3.93 -8.26 -12.98
C SER A 272 -3.43 -6.92 -12.46
N LEU A 273 -3.75 -5.81 -13.15
CA LEU A 273 -3.23 -4.50 -12.76
C LEU A 273 -3.94 -3.94 -11.53
N GLN A 274 -3.26 -3.94 -10.42
CA GLN A 274 -3.55 -3.11 -9.26
C GLN A 274 -2.56 -1.94 -9.26
N HIS A 275 -2.96 -0.81 -9.87
CA HIS A 275 -2.03 0.30 -10.01
C HIS A 275 -1.85 1.03 -8.67
N GLY A 276 -0.88 0.63 -7.87
CA GLY A 276 -0.68 1.14 -6.51
C GLY A 276 -0.60 2.65 -6.40
N ARG A 277 -0.02 3.35 -7.42
CA ARG A 277 0.01 4.84 -7.44
C ARG A 277 -1.38 5.44 -7.46
N VAL A 278 -2.29 4.87 -8.23
CA VAL A 278 -3.68 5.34 -8.37
C VAL A 278 -4.46 5.01 -7.11
N GLU A 279 -4.54 3.74 -6.74
CA GLU A 279 -5.35 3.26 -5.61
C GLU A 279 -4.99 3.97 -4.29
N MET A 280 -3.69 4.08 -3.99
CA MET A 280 -3.23 4.71 -2.75
C MET A 280 -3.44 6.24 -2.76
N ALA A 281 -3.30 6.90 -3.92
CA ALA A 281 -3.62 8.31 -4.05
C ALA A 281 -5.12 8.58 -3.91
N GLU A 282 -5.99 7.69 -4.40
CA GLU A 282 -7.43 7.75 -4.21
C GLU A 282 -7.81 7.60 -2.74
N GLY A 283 -7.18 6.67 -2.02
CA GLY A 283 -7.34 6.53 -0.57
C GLY A 283 -6.97 7.81 0.18
N LEU A 284 -5.87 8.46 -0.22
CA LEU A 284 -5.45 9.74 0.37
C LEU A 284 -6.43 10.87 0.02
N ALA A 285 -6.97 10.88 -1.20
CA ALA A 285 -7.98 11.86 -1.63
C ALA A 285 -9.29 11.70 -0.84
N VAL A 286 -9.74 10.48 -0.60
CA VAL A 286 -10.90 10.21 0.27
C VAL A 286 -10.63 10.69 1.69
N ALA A 287 -9.43 10.48 2.23
CA ALA A 287 -9.02 11.00 3.54
C ALA A 287 -9.05 12.53 3.59
N GLN A 288 -8.59 13.21 2.54
CA GLN A 288 -8.66 14.67 2.41
C GLN A 288 -10.11 15.16 2.41
N LYS A 289 -10.98 14.56 1.61
CA LYS A 289 -12.41 14.91 1.54
C LYS A 289 -13.07 14.84 2.92
N VAL A 290 -12.87 13.73 3.64
CA VAL A 290 -13.43 13.56 4.99
C VAL A 290 -12.83 14.57 5.98
N ALA A 291 -11.53 14.85 5.90
CA ALA A 291 -10.88 15.87 6.74
C ALA A 291 -11.43 17.28 6.48
N ASN A 292 -11.92 17.56 5.27
CA ASN A 292 -12.62 18.80 4.90
C ASN A 292 -14.11 18.81 5.28
N GLY A 293 -14.64 17.72 5.86
CA GLY A 293 -16.06 17.59 6.20
C GLY A 293 -16.97 17.20 5.07
N GLU A 294 -16.41 16.75 3.93
CA GLU A 294 -17.18 16.28 2.79
C GLU A 294 -17.75 14.87 3.05
N GLN A 295 -18.91 14.58 2.44
CA GLN A 295 -19.48 13.24 2.45
C GLN A 295 -18.76 12.36 1.42
N VAL A 296 -18.49 11.11 1.80
CA VAL A 296 -17.86 10.10 0.95
C VAL A 296 -18.63 8.79 1.00
N ASN A 297 -18.45 7.95 0.01
CA ASN A 297 -19.02 6.59 0.02
C ASN A 297 -18.37 5.77 1.15
N LYS A 298 -19.11 4.81 1.70
CA LYS A 298 -18.59 3.89 2.72
C LYS A 298 -17.50 2.99 2.16
N THR A 299 -17.64 2.57 0.90
CA THR A 299 -16.67 1.73 0.18
C THR A 299 -16.56 2.19 -1.27
N TYR A 300 -15.35 2.22 -1.75
CA TYR A 300 -14.97 2.35 -3.15
C TYR A 300 -14.28 1.06 -3.56
N THR A 301 -14.63 0.51 -4.72
CA THR A 301 -14.04 -0.73 -5.24
C THR A 301 -13.14 -0.41 -6.42
N TYR A 302 -11.88 -0.83 -6.32
CA TYR A 302 -10.89 -0.76 -7.39
C TYR A 302 -10.94 -2.06 -8.19
N THR A 303 -11.29 -2.01 -9.48
CA THR A 303 -11.26 -3.18 -10.35
C THR A 303 -9.88 -3.37 -10.94
N MET A 304 -9.44 -4.62 -11.09
CA MET A 304 -8.12 -4.96 -11.62
C MET A 304 -8.26 -5.54 -13.05
N PRO A 305 -7.91 -4.78 -14.12
CA PRO A 305 -7.95 -5.32 -15.47
C PRO A 305 -6.88 -6.41 -15.66
N PRO A 306 -7.19 -7.49 -16.40
CA PRO A 306 -6.23 -8.53 -16.75
C PRO A 306 -5.24 -8.00 -17.79
N ILE A 307 -3.95 -8.21 -17.52
CA ILE A 307 -2.84 -7.82 -18.37
C ILE A 307 -2.17 -9.08 -18.93
N THR A 308 -2.03 -9.12 -20.24
CA THR A 308 -1.39 -10.19 -21.00
C THR A 308 -0.40 -9.59 -22.00
N PRO A 309 0.45 -10.38 -22.68
CA PRO A 309 1.33 -9.85 -23.72
C PRO A 309 0.61 -9.10 -24.85
N GLN A 310 -0.70 -9.32 -25.02
CA GLN A 310 -1.49 -8.68 -26.08
C GLN A 310 -1.90 -7.24 -25.76
N ASN A 311 -2.00 -6.87 -24.47
CA ASN A 311 -2.46 -5.53 -24.04
C ASN A 311 -1.49 -4.83 -23.08
N VAL A 312 -0.36 -5.42 -22.72
CA VAL A 312 0.58 -4.87 -21.73
C VAL A 312 1.10 -3.49 -22.12
N ASP A 313 1.28 -3.19 -23.39
CA ASP A 313 1.86 -1.91 -23.86
C ASP A 313 1.00 -0.70 -23.46
N GLU A 314 -0.32 -0.86 -23.39
CA GLU A 314 -1.24 0.18 -22.95
C GLU A 314 -0.95 0.63 -21.50
N PHE A 315 -0.73 -0.33 -20.61
CA PHE A 315 -0.51 -0.08 -19.17
C PHE A 315 0.97 0.19 -18.85
N TYR A 316 1.89 -0.44 -19.57
CA TYR A 316 3.33 -0.25 -19.44
C TYR A 316 3.74 1.21 -19.56
N LYS A 317 3.03 1.97 -20.38
CA LYS A 317 3.24 3.39 -20.59
C LYS A 317 3.10 4.17 -19.28
N ASN A 318 2.00 4.01 -18.57
CA ASN A 318 1.68 4.74 -17.33
C ASN A 318 2.50 4.26 -16.14
N VAL A 319 2.75 2.96 -16.05
CA VAL A 319 3.46 2.37 -14.91
C VAL A 319 4.98 2.52 -15.03
N VAL A 320 5.53 2.45 -16.27
CA VAL A 320 6.97 2.31 -16.52
C VAL A 320 7.54 3.45 -17.36
N SER A 321 7.20 3.52 -18.66
CA SER A 321 7.96 4.38 -19.59
C SER A 321 7.63 5.87 -19.49
N GLU A 322 6.43 6.25 -19.03
CA GLU A 322 6.00 7.64 -18.85
C GLU A 322 5.56 7.91 -17.39
N LYS A 323 6.14 7.18 -16.45
CA LYS A 323 5.81 7.25 -15.02
C LYS A 323 5.78 8.67 -14.48
N ASP A 324 6.78 9.49 -14.78
CA ASP A 324 6.89 10.84 -14.25
C ASP A 324 5.80 11.77 -14.82
N ALA A 325 5.48 11.65 -16.10
CA ALA A 325 4.37 12.36 -16.72
C ALA A 325 3.01 11.87 -16.17
N PHE A 326 2.90 10.58 -15.86
CA PHE A 326 1.73 10.03 -15.20
C PHE A 326 1.54 10.62 -13.80
N LEU A 327 2.57 10.67 -12.98
CA LEU A 327 2.53 11.25 -11.63
C LEU A 327 2.12 12.74 -11.65
N GLN A 328 2.55 13.52 -12.65
CA GLN A 328 2.14 14.92 -12.78
C GLN A 328 0.63 15.09 -13.01
N ARG A 329 -0.01 14.19 -13.75
CA ARG A 329 -1.46 14.22 -14.02
C ARG A 329 -2.31 13.43 -13.01
N LEU A 330 -1.67 12.63 -12.15
CA LEU A 330 -2.35 11.75 -11.20
C LEU A 330 -3.33 12.49 -10.28
N PRO A 331 -3.04 13.69 -9.72
CA PRO A 331 -4.00 14.39 -8.87
C PRO A 331 -5.32 14.72 -9.58
N GLN A 332 -5.25 15.08 -10.87
CA GLN A 332 -6.44 15.34 -11.68
C GLN A 332 -7.17 14.05 -12.03
N LEU A 333 -6.43 12.99 -12.36
CA LEU A 333 -7.00 11.65 -12.61
C LEU A 333 -7.77 11.11 -11.40
N VAL A 334 -7.18 11.21 -10.21
CA VAL A 334 -7.83 10.80 -8.94
C VAL A 334 -9.14 11.56 -8.72
N ALA A 335 -9.16 12.87 -8.96
CA ALA A 335 -10.39 13.65 -8.84
C ALA A 335 -11.47 13.19 -9.84
N GLN A 336 -11.09 12.89 -11.08
CA GLN A 336 -11.99 12.35 -12.11
C GLN A 336 -12.52 10.95 -11.74
N ASN A 337 -11.65 10.06 -11.27
CA ASN A 337 -11.99 8.69 -10.89
C ASN A 337 -13.00 8.67 -9.74
N LEU A 338 -12.74 9.44 -8.68
CA LEU A 338 -13.66 9.55 -7.56
C LEU A 338 -15.01 10.16 -7.96
N ALA A 339 -15.03 11.12 -8.89
CA ALA A 339 -16.27 11.71 -9.39
C ALA A 339 -17.08 10.77 -10.27
N SER A 340 -16.44 9.97 -11.10
CA SER A 340 -17.08 8.99 -11.98
C SER A 340 -17.44 7.67 -11.31
N GLY A 341 -16.76 7.34 -10.20
CA GLY A 341 -16.82 6.03 -9.55
C GLY A 341 -15.98 4.94 -10.24
N ASN A 342 -15.28 5.25 -11.32
CA ASN A 342 -14.35 4.33 -11.99
C ASN A 342 -12.91 4.57 -11.48
N LEU A 343 -12.53 3.88 -10.41
CA LEU A 343 -11.25 4.06 -9.75
C LEU A 343 -10.05 3.54 -10.56
N SER A 344 -10.26 2.55 -11.41
CA SER A 344 -9.20 1.94 -12.22
C SER A 344 -8.99 2.62 -13.58
N ASN A 345 -9.57 3.79 -13.80
CA ASN A 345 -9.33 4.54 -15.01
C ASN A 345 -7.90 5.11 -15.02
N GLU A 346 -7.21 4.92 -16.14
CA GLU A 346 -5.81 5.28 -16.36
C GLU A 346 -5.63 6.53 -17.24
N GLN A 347 -6.73 7.08 -17.74
CA GLN A 347 -6.70 8.16 -18.72
C GLN A 347 -7.57 9.34 -18.27
N LEU A 348 -7.04 10.54 -18.44
CA LEU A 348 -7.86 11.74 -18.31
C LEU A 348 -8.84 11.82 -19.49
N ASN A 349 -10.09 12.16 -19.21
CA ASN A 349 -11.04 12.49 -20.26
C ASN A 349 -10.49 13.70 -21.04
N GLN A 350 -10.50 13.59 -22.37
CA GLN A 350 -10.21 14.75 -23.22
C GLN A 350 -11.34 15.76 -23.02
N SER A 351 -11.01 16.95 -22.55
CA SER A 351 -11.94 18.08 -22.38
C SER A 351 -12.29 18.70 -23.72
#